data_50b2341eb11dfa86ca8be42964fb19af
#
_entry.id   50b2341eb11dfa86ca8be42964fb19af
#
_cell.length_a   1.000
_cell.length_b   1.000
_cell.length_c   1.000
_cell.angle_alpha   90.00
_cell.angle_beta   90.00
_cell.angle_gamma   90.00
#
_symmetry.space_group_name_H-M   'P 1'
#
loop_
_entity.id
_entity.type
_entity.pdbx_description
1 polymer ?
#
loop_
_entity_poly.entity_id
_entity_poly.type
_entity_poly.pdbx_seq_one_letter_code
_entity_poly.pdbx_strand_id
1 'polypeptide(L)'
;GSGSFLIQLASNNKNWNYLGIEIREKLVIKANSKINDCDLNNLFFLFGNANILINDITKKFPNDILKSVSINFPDPWFKKKHHKRRVLQPELIDKISKVMAKDSLIFIKTDVKELFLQMDSVIINSQIFKRYANPRKIQNFNQYEIKTARENYALSKNLLIYEQLYIK
;
A
#
# COMPACT_ATOMS: atom_id res chain seq x y z
N GLY A 1 -9.02 -4.03 1.89
CA GLY A 1 -9.53 -4.26 3.25
C GLY A 1 -10.71 -3.35 3.61
N SER A 2 -10.96 -3.16 4.91
CA SER A 2 -12.09 -2.35 5.41
C SER A 2 -12.00 -0.84 5.15
N GLY A 3 -10.91 -0.37 4.58
CA GLY A 3 -10.64 1.05 4.32
C GLY A 3 -10.19 1.86 5.55
N SER A 4 -10.35 1.35 6.77
CA SER A 4 -10.13 2.11 8.01
C SER A 4 -8.75 2.76 8.10
N PHE A 5 -7.71 2.12 7.58
CA PHE A 5 -6.36 2.67 7.54
C PHE A 5 -6.29 3.97 6.72
N LEU A 6 -6.78 3.95 5.48
CA LEU A 6 -6.76 5.14 4.62
C LEU A 6 -7.75 6.21 5.09
N ILE A 7 -8.89 5.82 5.68
CA ILE A 7 -9.84 6.77 6.27
C ILE A 7 -9.16 7.58 7.38
N GLN A 8 -8.43 6.92 8.29
CA GLN A 8 -7.70 7.62 9.35
C GLN A 8 -6.59 8.52 8.79
N LEU A 9 -5.82 8.04 7.79
CA LEU A 9 -4.80 8.86 7.12
C LEU A 9 -5.41 10.11 6.47
N ALA A 10 -6.51 9.96 5.73
CA ALA A 10 -7.18 11.05 5.03
C ALA A 10 -7.80 12.06 6.00
N SER A 11 -8.34 11.58 7.12
CA SER A 11 -8.87 12.46 8.19
C SER A 11 -7.77 13.27 8.86
N ASN A 12 -6.60 12.66 9.08
CA ASN A 12 -5.48 13.29 9.76
C ASN A 12 -4.69 14.26 8.88
N ASN A 13 -4.77 14.10 7.55
CA ASN A 13 -4.03 14.93 6.62
C ASN A 13 -4.84 15.27 5.37
N LYS A 14 -5.54 16.38 5.43
CA LYS A 14 -6.44 16.85 4.36
C LYS A 14 -5.72 17.46 3.16
N ASN A 15 -4.42 17.72 3.27
CA ASN A 15 -3.61 18.28 2.18
C ASN A 15 -3.14 17.21 1.17
N TRP A 16 -3.43 15.94 1.44
CA TRP A 16 -3.06 14.81 0.60
C TRP A 16 -4.30 14.10 0.06
N ASN A 17 -4.21 13.65 -1.17
CA ASN A 17 -5.21 12.77 -1.76
C ASN A 17 -4.79 11.31 -1.59
N TYR A 18 -5.75 10.45 -1.30
CA TYR A 18 -5.53 9.05 -1.04
C TYR A 18 -6.34 8.17 -1.99
N LEU A 19 -5.71 7.14 -2.51
CA LEU A 19 -6.36 6.14 -3.36
C LEU A 19 -6.14 4.74 -2.79
N GLY A 20 -7.21 4.05 -2.44
CA GLY A 20 -7.20 2.66 -2.04
C GLY A 20 -7.59 1.74 -3.20
N ILE A 21 -6.84 0.65 -3.39
CA ILE A 21 -7.20 -0.39 -4.36
C ILE A 21 -7.49 -1.68 -3.59
N GLU A 22 -8.65 -2.26 -3.82
CA GLU A 22 -9.09 -3.51 -3.18
C GLU A 22 -9.74 -4.44 -4.22
N ILE A 23 -9.34 -5.71 -4.21
CA ILE A 23 -9.83 -6.72 -5.16
C ILE A 23 -11.23 -7.28 -4.81
N ARG A 24 -11.71 -7.04 -3.60
CA ARG A 24 -13.02 -7.50 -3.11
C ARG A 24 -14.04 -6.38 -3.17
N GLU A 25 -14.92 -6.42 -4.15
CA GLU A 25 -15.91 -5.39 -4.42
C GLU A 25 -16.76 -5.01 -3.19
N LYS A 26 -17.24 -6.01 -2.43
CA LYS A 26 -18.03 -5.77 -1.21
C LYS A 26 -17.30 -4.91 -0.17
N LEU A 27 -15.96 -5.00 -0.11
CA LEU A 27 -15.15 -4.17 0.79
C LEU A 27 -14.98 -2.76 0.26
N VAL A 28 -14.90 -2.58 -1.06
CA VAL A 28 -14.86 -1.24 -1.70
C VAL A 28 -16.18 -0.50 -1.45
N ILE A 29 -17.32 -1.16 -1.67
CA ILE A 29 -18.64 -0.58 -1.40
C ILE A 29 -18.73 -0.13 0.06
N LYS A 30 -18.35 -1.00 1.00
CA LYS A 30 -18.36 -0.69 2.44
C LYS A 30 -17.41 0.46 2.80
N ALA A 31 -16.23 0.52 2.16
CA ALA A 31 -15.25 1.57 2.42
C ALA A 31 -15.74 2.92 1.87
N ASN A 32 -16.32 2.95 0.67
CA ASN A 32 -16.89 4.16 0.08
C ASN A 32 -18.11 4.68 0.88
N SER A 33 -18.97 3.80 1.40
CA SER A 33 -20.06 4.23 2.32
C SER A 33 -19.48 4.96 3.53
N LYS A 34 -18.44 4.44 4.17
CA LYS A 34 -17.80 5.10 5.32
C LYS A 34 -17.16 6.46 4.99
N ILE A 35 -16.70 6.68 3.76
CA ILE A 35 -16.16 7.98 3.33
C ILE A 35 -17.27 9.03 3.38
N ASN A 36 -18.46 8.68 2.88
CA ASN A 36 -19.61 9.58 2.90
C ASN A 36 -20.02 9.95 4.33
N ASP A 37 -20.00 8.96 5.24
CA ASP A 37 -20.31 9.17 6.66
C ASP A 37 -19.28 10.10 7.37
N CYS A 38 -18.03 10.14 6.85
CA CYS A 38 -16.94 10.94 7.44
C CYS A 38 -16.72 12.30 6.73
N ASP A 39 -17.49 12.64 5.71
CA ASP A 39 -17.33 13.85 4.88
C ASP A 39 -15.89 14.05 4.36
N LEU A 40 -15.30 12.96 3.83
CA LEU A 40 -13.94 12.97 3.28
C LEU A 40 -14.00 13.15 1.77
N ASN A 41 -13.41 14.23 1.27
CA ASN A 41 -13.30 14.54 -0.16
C ASN A 41 -11.91 14.26 -0.77
N ASN A 42 -10.97 13.82 0.06
CA ASN A 42 -9.58 13.53 -0.32
C ASN A 42 -9.23 12.04 -0.33
N LEU A 43 -10.23 11.15 -0.34
CA LEU A 43 -10.04 9.70 -0.35
C LEU A 43 -11.01 9.04 -1.32
N PHE A 44 -10.51 8.08 -2.07
CA PHE A 44 -11.31 7.26 -2.98
C PHE A 44 -10.86 5.79 -2.96
N PHE A 45 -11.80 4.83 -3.09
CA PHE A 45 -11.50 3.41 -3.23
C PHE A 45 -11.93 2.90 -4.60
N LEU A 46 -10.99 2.19 -5.28
CA LEU A 46 -11.24 1.50 -6.53
C LEU A 46 -11.34 -0.01 -6.31
N PHE A 47 -12.34 -0.61 -6.92
CA PHE A 47 -12.45 -2.05 -7.06
C PHE A 47 -11.58 -2.54 -8.21
N GLY A 48 -10.74 -3.53 -7.96
CA GLY A 48 -10.01 -4.25 -9.00
C GLY A 48 -8.64 -4.77 -8.57
N ASN A 49 -7.98 -5.41 -9.52
CA ASN A 49 -6.62 -5.91 -9.36
C ASN A 49 -5.62 -4.77 -9.62
N ALA A 50 -4.76 -4.46 -8.64
CA ALA A 50 -3.78 -3.39 -8.75
C ALA A 50 -2.85 -3.55 -9.97
N ASN A 51 -2.44 -4.78 -10.31
CA ASN A 51 -1.59 -5.04 -11.48
C ASN A 51 -2.27 -4.73 -12.83
N ILE A 52 -3.60 -4.73 -12.87
CA ILE A 52 -4.38 -4.36 -14.05
C ILE A 52 -4.65 -2.86 -14.05
N LEU A 53 -5.20 -2.35 -12.95
CA LEU A 53 -5.62 -0.95 -12.83
C LEU A 53 -4.47 0.03 -12.94
N ILE A 54 -3.25 -0.38 -12.53
CA ILE A 54 -2.11 0.52 -12.52
C ILE A 54 -1.80 1.12 -13.90
N ASN A 55 -2.06 0.38 -14.98
CA ASN A 55 -1.85 0.88 -16.34
C ASN A 55 -2.71 2.12 -16.66
N ASP A 56 -3.97 2.09 -16.24
CA ASP A 56 -4.90 3.19 -16.51
C ASP A 56 -4.70 4.34 -15.53
N ILE A 57 -4.34 4.02 -14.29
CA ILE A 57 -4.03 5.01 -13.25
C ILE A 57 -2.79 5.80 -13.66
N THR A 58 -1.68 5.13 -13.99
CA THR A 58 -0.41 5.80 -14.31
C THR A 58 -0.48 6.62 -15.60
N LYS A 59 -1.30 6.25 -16.57
CA LYS A 59 -1.53 7.05 -17.79
C LYS A 59 -2.23 8.39 -17.51
N LYS A 60 -3.05 8.43 -16.46
CA LYS A 60 -3.83 9.63 -16.07
C LYS A 60 -3.11 10.51 -15.07
N PHE A 61 -2.10 9.99 -14.39
CA PHE A 61 -1.37 10.73 -13.38
C PHE A 61 -0.21 11.49 -14.02
N PRO A 62 0.00 12.77 -13.65
CA PRO A 62 1.24 13.47 -13.97
C PRO A 62 2.44 12.73 -13.38
N ASN A 63 3.59 12.90 -14.00
CA ASN A 63 4.85 12.45 -13.41
C ASN A 63 5.07 13.13 -12.06
N ASP A 64 5.78 12.44 -11.16
CA ASP A 64 6.15 12.93 -9.83
C ASP A 64 4.99 13.28 -8.87
N ILE A 65 3.77 12.88 -9.20
CA ILE A 65 2.62 13.13 -8.33
C ILE A 65 2.54 12.14 -7.15
N LEU A 66 2.94 10.88 -7.37
CA LEU A 66 2.80 9.83 -6.37
C LEU A 66 3.91 9.94 -5.32
N LYS A 67 3.55 10.26 -4.09
CA LYS A 67 4.50 10.49 -2.99
C LYS A 67 4.69 9.26 -2.09
N SER A 68 3.69 8.40 -1.99
CA SER A 68 3.78 7.21 -1.14
C SER A 68 2.89 6.07 -1.64
N VAL A 69 3.40 4.85 -1.52
CA VAL A 69 2.66 3.61 -1.77
C VAL A 69 2.76 2.72 -0.55
N SER A 70 1.61 2.23 -0.04
CA SER A 70 1.57 1.28 1.06
C SER A 70 0.94 -0.03 0.64
N ILE A 71 1.62 -1.14 0.92
CA ILE A 71 1.13 -2.50 0.67
C ILE A 71 1.02 -3.20 2.02
N ASN A 72 -0.19 -3.23 2.56
CA ASN A 72 -0.45 -3.71 3.91
C ASN A 72 -1.17 -5.06 3.88
N PHE A 73 -0.52 -6.11 4.39
CA PHE A 73 -1.06 -7.46 4.56
C PHE A 73 -1.76 -8.00 3.30
N PRO A 74 -1.07 -8.01 2.15
CA PRO A 74 -1.64 -8.56 0.93
C PRO A 74 -1.81 -10.07 1.04
N ASP A 75 -2.67 -10.65 0.19
CA ASP A 75 -2.92 -12.09 0.16
C ASP A 75 -1.62 -12.86 -0.16
N PRO A 76 -1.21 -13.81 0.70
CA PRO A 76 0.11 -14.45 0.60
C PRO A 76 0.20 -15.49 -0.52
N TRP A 77 -0.94 -16.05 -0.98
CA TRP A 77 -0.97 -17.07 -2.03
C TRP A 77 0.07 -18.17 -1.80
N PHE A 78 -0.06 -18.93 -0.72
CA PHE A 78 0.94 -19.91 -0.25
C PHE A 78 1.36 -20.95 -1.28
N LYS A 79 0.45 -21.40 -2.17
CA LYS A 79 0.79 -22.40 -3.21
C LYS A 79 1.65 -21.75 -4.30
N LYS A 80 2.82 -22.30 -4.59
CA LYS A 80 3.80 -21.80 -5.61
C LYS A 80 3.14 -21.43 -6.95
N LYS A 81 2.23 -22.28 -7.46
CA LYS A 81 1.48 -22.00 -8.71
C LYS A 81 0.63 -20.73 -8.67
N HIS A 82 0.37 -20.18 -7.49
CA HIS A 82 -0.42 -18.96 -7.29
C HIS A 82 0.44 -17.71 -7.00
N HIS A 83 1.77 -17.82 -6.87
CA HIS A 83 2.64 -16.68 -6.55
C HIS A 83 2.52 -15.55 -7.57
N LYS A 84 2.21 -15.84 -8.83
CA LYS A 84 1.87 -14.83 -9.86
C LYS A 84 0.64 -13.96 -9.54
N ARG A 85 -0.16 -14.34 -8.54
CA ARG A 85 -1.33 -13.57 -8.06
C ARG A 85 -0.98 -12.63 -6.91
N ARG A 86 0.22 -12.74 -6.33
CA ARG A 86 0.69 -11.80 -5.30
C ARG A 86 0.69 -10.39 -5.87
N VAL A 87 0.28 -9.42 -5.07
CA VAL A 87 0.10 -8.05 -5.55
C VAL A 87 1.40 -7.43 -6.04
N LEU A 88 2.50 -7.64 -5.31
CA LEU A 88 3.78 -7.04 -5.67
C LEU A 88 4.54 -7.93 -6.64
N GLN A 89 4.53 -7.50 -7.90
CA GLN A 89 5.26 -8.10 -9.02
C GLN A 89 6.24 -7.05 -9.59
N PRO A 90 7.32 -7.46 -10.28
CA PRO A 90 8.28 -6.53 -10.89
C PRO A 90 7.61 -5.49 -11.78
N GLU A 91 6.63 -5.90 -12.58
CA GLU A 91 5.90 -5.02 -13.50
C GLU A 91 5.12 -3.92 -12.77
N LEU A 92 4.60 -4.22 -11.57
CA LEU A 92 3.91 -3.22 -10.75
C LEU A 92 4.90 -2.16 -10.27
N ILE A 93 6.07 -2.58 -9.74
CA ILE A 93 7.14 -1.66 -9.30
C ILE A 93 7.60 -0.77 -10.45
N ASP A 94 7.87 -1.34 -11.62
CA ASP A 94 8.28 -0.57 -12.80
C ASP A 94 7.25 0.52 -13.18
N LYS A 95 5.97 0.18 -13.17
CA LYS A 95 4.91 1.11 -13.53
C LYS A 95 4.70 2.22 -12.51
N ILE A 96 4.61 1.90 -11.22
CA ILE A 96 4.41 2.91 -10.18
C ILE A 96 5.62 3.82 -10.05
N SER A 97 6.83 3.30 -10.24
CA SER A 97 8.06 4.10 -10.14
C SER A 97 8.08 5.25 -11.15
N LYS A 98 7.47 5.09 -12.33
CA LYS A 98 7.44 6.12 -13.38
C LYS A 98 6.65 7.37 -12.97
N VAL A 99 5.63 7.23 -12.13
CA VAL A 99 4.80 8.33 -11.63
C VAL A 99 5.14 8.74 -10.19
N MET A 100 6.06 8.03 -9.56
CA MET A 100 6.56 8.35 -8.23
C MET A 100 7.59 9.47 -8.28
N ALA A 101 7.44 10.46 -7.40
CA ALA A 101 8.39 11.55 -7.22
C ALA A 101 9.75 11.06 -6.70
N LYS A 102 10.78 11.90 -6.86
CA LYS A 102 12.02 11.76 -6.10
C LYS A 102 11.71 11.83 -4.60
N ASP A 103 12.44 11.04 -3.82
CA ASP A 103 12.26 10.90 -2.36
C ASP A 103 10.89 10.35 -1.93
N SER A 104 10.14 9.78 -2.88
CA SER A 104 8.89 9.10 -2.60
C SER A 104 9.11 7.74 -1.92
N LEU A 105 8.08 7.25 -1.23
CA LEU A 105 8.20 6.16 -0.30
C LEU A 105 7.38 4.93 -0.73
N ILE A 106 7.94 3.74 -0.54
CA ILE A 106 7.18 2.49 -0.55
C ILE A 106 7.24 1.87 0.84
N PHE A 107 6.09 1.55 1.40
CA PHE A 107 5.96 0.87 2.68
C PHE A 107 5.29 -0.49 2.50
N ILE A 108 5.95 -1.55 2.94
CA ILE A 108 5.38 -2.89 2.94
C ILE A 108 5.22 -3.40 4.36
N LYS A 109 4.13 -4.12 4.61
CA LYS A 109 3.84 -4.75 5.90
C LYS A 109 3.09 -6.07 5.72
N THR A 110 3.50 -7.12 6.43
CA THR A 110 2.83 -8.43 6.43
C THR A 110 3.22 -9.25 7.67
N ASP A 111 2.38 -10.21 8.06
CA ASP A 111 2.66 -11.21 9.09
C ASP A 111 3.20 -12.54 8.50
N VAL A 112 3.47 -12.59 7.20
CA VAL A 112 3.98 -13.76 6.49
C VAL A 112 5.41 -13.52 6.01
N LYS A 113 6.40 -14.14 6.67
CA LYS A 113 7.82 -13.96 6.39
C LYS A 113 8.20 -14.21 4.93
N GLU A 114 7.71 -15.30 4.33
CA GLU A 114 8.02 -15.63 2.93
C GLU A 114 7.53 -14.56 1.96
N LEU A 115 6.32 -14.03 2.21
CA LEU A 115 5.76 -12.94 1.41
C LEU A 115 6.56 -11.65 1.58
N PHE A 116 6.98 -11.33 2.82
CA PHE A 116 7.85 -10.19 3.09
C PHE A 116 9.14 -10.26 2.27
N LEU A 117 9.85 -11.39 2.34
CA LEU A 117 11.12 -11.60 1.62
C LEU A 117 10.93 -11.49 0.10
N GLN A 118 9.82 -11.99 -0.43
CA GLN A 118 9.51 -11.86 -1.86
C GLN A 118 9.25 -10.40 -2.23
N MET A 119 8.46 -9.67 -1.46
CA MET A 119 8.18 -8.25 -1.72
C MET A 119 9.45 -7.40 -1.62
N ASP A 120 10.26 -7.61 -0.58
CA ASP A 120 11.56 -6.94 -0.41
C ASP A 120 12.48 -7.19 -1.61
N SER A 121 12.62 -8.45 -2.03
CA SER A 121 13.41 -8.81 -3.20
C SER A 121 12.94 -8.11 -4.49
N VAL A 122 11.64 -8.05 -4.73
CA VAL A 122 11.08 -7.38 -5.92
C VAL A 122 11.43 -5.89 -5.91
N ILE A 123 11.32 -5.22 -4.77
CA ILE A 123 11.63 -3.78 -4.67
C ILE A 123 13.12 -3.53 -4.87
N ILE A 124 13.98 -4.29 -4.19
CA ILE A 124 15.44 -4.09 -4.25
C ILE A 124 16.01 -4.45 -5.64
N ASN A 125 15.51 -5.52 -6.24
CA ASN A 125 15.97 -5.95 -7.59
C ASN A 125 15.57 -4.95 -8.69
N SER A 126 14.62 -4.05 -8.46
CA SER A 126 14.32 -2.96 -9.38
C SER A 126 15.46 -1.94 -9.51
N GLN A 127 16.38 -1.89 -8.53
CA GLN A 127 17.48 -0.93 -8.44
C GLN A 127 17.04 0.55 -8.39
N ILE A 128 15.74 0.79 -8.23
CA ILE A 128 15.14 2.15 -8.18
C ILE A 128 15.04 2.63 -6.73
N PHE A 129 14.80 1.71 -5.81
CA PHE A 129 14.52 2.02 -4.41
C PHE A 129 15.60 1.49 -3.48
N LYS A 130 15.85 2.22 -2.38
CA LYS A 130 16.76 1.82 -1.31
C LYS A 130 16.00 1.64 -0.01
N ARG A 131 16.40 0.65 0.82
CA ARG A 131 15.84 0.50 2.17
C ARG A 131 16.13 1.75 3.00
N TYR A 132 15.11 2.25 3.67
CA TYR A 132 15.23 3.38 4.58
C TYR A 132 15.31 2.89 6.03
N ALA A 133 16.41 3.19 6.70
CA ALA A 133 16.73 2.60 8.01
C ALA A 133 15.96 3.22 9.19
N ASN A 134 15.45 4.45 9.05
CA ASN A 134 14.83 5.15 10.18
C ASN A 134 13.49 5.83 9.81
N PRO A 135 12.42 5.04 9.64
CA PRO A 135 11.13 5.54 9.17
C PRO A 135 10.50 6.60 10.08
N ARG A 136 10.78 6.59 11.37
CA ARG A 136 10.24 7.56 12.35
C ARG A 136 10.80 8.98 12.17
N LYS A 137 11.86 9.17 11.38
CA LYS A 137 12.45 10.49 11.08
C LYS A 137 11.83 11.20 9.90
N ILE A 138 10.90 10.55 9.17
CA ILE A 138 10.25 11.18 8.03
C ILE A 138 9.10 12.04 8.53
N GLN A 139 9.21 13.35 8.36
CA GLN A 139 8.12 14.28 8.67
C GLN A 139 6.87 13.91 7.88
N ASN A 140 5.72 13.93 8.56
CA ASN A 140 4.40 13.63 7.98
C ASN A 140 4.18 12.17 7.50
N PHE A 141 5.06 11.23 7.87
CA PHE A 141 4.84 9.82 7.58
C PHE A 141 4.14 9.11 8.75
N ASN A 142 2.87 9.45 8.99
CA ASN A 142 2.07 8.92 10.11
C ASN A 142 1.54 7.49 9.87
N GLN A 143 1.98 6.84 8.80
CA GLN A 143 1.48 5.50 8.43
C GLN A 143 1.88 4.41 9.44
N TYR A 144 2.94 4.63 10.24
CA TYR A 144 3.34 3.70 11.30
C TYR A 144 2.43 3.73 12.53
N GLU A 145 1.76 4.84 12.77
CA GLU A 145 0.92 5.03 13.96
C GLU A 145 -0.47 4.42 13.78
N ILE A 146 -0.90 4.29 12.52
CA ILE A 146 -2.23 3.78 12.17
C ILE A 146 -2.15 2.29 11.89
N LYS A 147 -2.80 1.51 12.74
CA LYS A 147 -2.85 0.05 12.58
C LYS A 147 -4.01 -0.37 11.69
N THR A 148 -3.74 -1.32 10.79
CA THR A 148 -4.79 -1.97 10.02
C THR A 148 -5.57 -2.97 10.87
N ALA A 149 -6.79 -3.35 10.46
CA ALA A 149 -7.55 -4.39 11.14
C ALA A 149 -6.79 -5.75 11.18
N ARG A 150 -6.06 -6.08 10.09
CA ARG A 150 -5.22 -7.29 10.06
C ARG A 150 -4.05 -7.20 11.02
N GLU A 151 -3.43 -6.02 11.15
CA GLU A 151 -2.34 -5.79 12.11
C GLU A 151 -2.80 -5.99 13.55
N ASN A 152 -3.95 -5.41 13.92
CA ASN A 152 -4.53 -5.61 15.25
C ASN A 152 -4.82 -7.09 15.52
N TYR A 153 -5.35 -7.81 14.53
CA TYR A 153 -5.54 -9.25 14.63
C TYR A 153 -4.22 -10.00 14.82
N ALA A 154 -3.19 -9.71 14.02
CA ALA A 154 -1.89 -10.36 14.13
C ALA A 154 -1.26 -10.12 15.51
N LEU A 155 -1.30 -8.89 16.02
CA LEU A 155 -0.82 -8.55 17.36
C LEU A 155 -1.59 -9.28 18.45
N SER A 156 -2.91 -9.40 18.35
CA SER A 156 -3.74 -10.15 19.33
C SER A 156 -3.43 -11.65 19.37
N LYS A 157 -2.79 -12.17 18.30
CA LYS A 157 -2.35 -13.56 18.18
C LYS A 157 -0.85 -13.73 18.42
N ASN A 158 -0.15 -12.68 18.88
CA ASN A 158 1.31 -12.65 19.05
C ASN A 158 2.09 -13.06 17.80
N LEU A 159 1.55 -12.75 16.59
CA LEU A 159 2.25 -13.00 15.35
C LEU A 159 3.30 -11.91 15.11
N LEU A 160 4.46 -12.30 14.58
CA LEU A 160 5.47 -11.35 14.15
C LEU A 160 4.99 -10.56 12.93
N ILE A 161 5.24 -9.27 12.94
CA ILE A 161 4.98 -8.39 11.81
C ILE A 161 6.31 -8.02 11.18
N TYR A 162 6.41 -8.22 9.87
CA TYR A 162 7.55 -7.84 9.04
C TYR A 162 7.18 -6.58 8.28
N GLU A 163 8.00 -5.54 8.40
CA GLU A 163 7.77 -4.26 7.74
C GLU A 163 9.07 -3.64 7.27
N GLN A 164 9.01 -2.92 6.17
CA GLN A 164 10.14 -2.16 5.64
C GLN A 164 9.67 -0.95 4.86
N LEU A 165 10.39 0.14 5.00
CA LEU A 165 10.25 1.36 4.22
C LEU A 165 11.38 1.45 3.20
N TYR A 166 11.04 1.93 2.01
CA TYR A 166 11.99 2.20 0.93
C TYR A 166 11.80 3.62 0.44
N ILE A 167 12.89 4.21 -0.04
CA ILE A 167 12.92 5.54 -0.67
C ILE A 167 13.40 5.42 -2.10
N LYS A 168 12.81 6.21 -3.02
CA LYS A 168 13.20 6.29 -4.42
C LYS A 168 14.44 7.15 -4.61
#